data_adf6de19751952286af7f0afaa3e3f42
#
_entry.id   adf6de19751952286af7f0afaa3e3f42
#
_cell.length_a   1.000
_cell.length_b   1.000
_cell.length_c   1.000
_cell.angle_alpha   90.00
_cell.angle_beta   90.00
_cell.angle_gamma   90.00
#
_symmetry.space_group_name_H-M   'P 1'
#
loop_
_entity.id
_entity.type
_entity.pdbx_description
1 polymer ?
#
loop_
_entity_poly.entity_id
_entity_poly.type
_entity_poly.pdbx_seq_one_letter_code
_entity_poly.pdbx_strand_id
1 'polypeptide(L)'
;MYHANESRYETMKYHRCGDSGLMLPEVSLGFWHNFGDTGVYENMRQMCFTAFDHGITHFDLANNYGPQPGSAEENLGKILREELSSYRDELIISSKAGFDMWPGPYGNWGSRKYLLASLDRSLQRMGLDYVDIFYHHRMDPDTPLEETMGALDQIVRSGKALYVGLSNYDGETMKRAAAILEDL
;
A
#
# COMPACT_ATOMS: atom_id res chain seq x y z
N MET A 1 -18.86 13.86 -11.43
CA MET A 1 -17.39 14.02 -11.31
C MET A 1 -17.13 14.62 -9.93
N TYR A 2 -16.31 13.99 -9.14
CA TYR A 2 -15.95 14.47 -7.80
C TYR A 2 -15.03 15.70 -7.90
N HIS A 3 -15.27 16.67 -7.02
CA HIS A 3 -14.41 17.83 -6.82
C HIS A 3 -14.05 17.91 -5.35
N ALA A 4 -12.75 17.82 -5.06
CA ALA A 4 -12.27 17.85 -3.69
C ALA A 4 -12.49 19.22 -3.05
N ASN A 5 -12.72 19.22 -1.73
CA ASN A 5 -12.82 20.45 -0.94
C ASN A 5 -11.50 21.24 -1.04
N GLU A 6 -11.58 22.51 -1.44
CA GLU A 6 -10.41 23.38 -1.59
C GLU A 6 -9.66 23.60 -0.28
N SER A 7 -10.39 23.62 0.85
CA SER A 7 -9.81 23.80 2.20
C SER A 7 -9.36 22.50 2.88
N ARG A 8 -9.30 21.36 2.17
CA ARG A 8 -9.01 20.05 2.75
C ARG A 8 -7.72 19.94 3.55
N TYR A 9 -6.75 20.80 3.28
CA TYR A 9 -5.45 20.79 3.96
C TYR A 9 -5.33 21.74 5.15
N GLU A 10 -6.37 22.55 5.45
CA GLU A 10 -6.28 23.61 6.47
C GLU A 10 -6.28 23.06 7.90
N THR A 11 -6.91 21.91 8.15
CA THR A 11 -7.08 21.37 9.51
C THR A 11 -6.29 20.10 9.79
N MET A 12 -5.92 19.35 8.75
CA MET A 12 -5.12 18.14 8.89
C MET A 12 -3.67 18.48 9.22
N LYS A 13 -3.10 17.79 10.19
CA LYS A 13 -1.67 17.86 10.47
C LYS A 13 -0.92 16.77 9.74
N TYR A 14 0.24 17.13 9.22
CA TYR A 14 1.13 16.22 8.51
C TYR A 14 2.47 16.15 9.23
N HIS A 15 3.00 14.93 9.35
CA HIS A 15 4.28 14.66 9.99
C HIS A 15 5.24 14.00 9.01
N ARG A 16 6.49 14.42 9.06
CA ARG A 16 7.54 13.78 8.27
C ARG A 16 7.79 12.35 8.77
N CYS A 17 7.87 11.42 7.85
CA CYS A 17 8.19 10.03 8.15
C CYS A 17 9.72 9.88 8.27
N GLY A 18 10.23 9.96 9.50
CA GLY A 18 11.66 9.94 9.78
C GLY A 18 12.41 11.05 9.02
N ASP A 19 13.55 10.70 8.41
CA ASP A 19 14.37 11.61 7.62
C ASP A 19 14.03 11.62 6.12
N SER A 20 12.94 10.90 5.73
CA SER A 20 12.48 10.88 4.34
C SER A 20 11.74 12.15 3.93
N GLY A 21 11.51 12.33 2.63
CA GLY A 21 10.65 13.40 2.10
C GLY A 21 9.14 13.14 2.29
N LEU A 22 8.76 11.97 2.80
CA LEU A 22 7.37 11.56 2.93
C LEU A 22 6.66 12.30 4.08
N MET A 23 5.55 12.96 3.76
CA MET A 23 4.69 13.64 4.73
C MET A 23 3.39 12.87 4.88
N LEU A 24 3.14 12.30 6.06
CA LEU A 24 1.94 11.51 6.34
C LEU A 24 0.95 12.30 7.18
N PRO A 25 -0.37 12.20 6.90
CA PRO A 25 -1.41 12.76 7.78
C PRO A 25 -1.45 12.01 9.11
N GLU A 26 -1.95 12.66 10.15
CA GLU A 26 -2.13 12.03 11.48
C GLU A 26 -3.09 10.83 11.44
N VAL A 27 -3.96 10.76 10.44
CA VAL A 27 -4.96 9.70 10.25
C VAL A 27 -4.85 9.15 8.83
N SER A 28 -4.91 7.83 8.68
CA SER A 28 -4.94 7.14 7.39
C SER A 28 -6.28 6.44 7.19
N LEU A 29 -6.74 6.33 5.94
CA LEU A 29 -7.91 5.54 5.60
C LEU A 29 -7.48 4.08 5.34
N GLY A 30 -7.87 3.16 6.23
CA GLY A 30 -7.57 1.73 6.09
C GLY A 30 -8.62 1.00 5.27
N PHE A 31 -8.18 0.11 4.38
CA PHE A 31 -9.02 -0.62 3.43
C PHE A 31 -9.28 -2.08 3.81
N TRP A 32 -8.94 -2.49 5.02
CA TRP A 32 -9.15 -3.89 5.42
C TRP A 32 -10.63 -4.26 5.52
N HIS A 33 -11.45 -3.36 6.07
CA HIS A 33 -12.90 -3.54 6.19
C HIS A 33 -13.66 -2.59 5.27
N ASN A 34 -14.87 -2.99 4.87
CA ASN A 34 -15.83 -2.19 4.10
C ASN A 34 -15.46 -1.89 2.63
N PHE A 35 -14.27 -2.26 2.16
CA PHE A 35 -13.81 -1.98 0.80
C PHE A 35 -13.73 -3.21 -0.11
N GLY A 36 -14.09 -4.40 0.40
CA GLY A 36 -14.07 -5.65 -0.36
C GLY A 36 -15.32 -5.89 -1.21
N ASP A 37 -15.38 -7.08 -1.79
CA ASP A 37 -16.45 -7.52 -2.71
C ASP A 37 -17.86 -7.59 -2.08
N THR A 38 -17.96 -7.68 -0.74
CA THR A 38 -19.23 -7.68 -0.01
C THR A 38 -19.70 -6.28 0.40
N GLY A 39 -18.88 -5.26 0.21
CA GLY A 39 -19.19 -3.88 0.57
C GLY A 39 -20.09 -3.18 -0.44
N VAL A 40 -20.78 -2.13 -0.01
CA VAL A 40 -21.57 -1.28 -0.88
C VAL A 40 -20.66 -0.26 -1.56
N TYR A 41 -20.48 -0.34 -2.86
CA TYR A 41 -19.55 0.49 -3.63
C TYR A 41 -19.75 1.99 -3.42
N GLU A 42 -21.00 2.46 -3.36
CA GLU A 42 -21.27 3.88 -3.10
C GLU A 42 -20.77 4.33 -1.73
N ASN A 43 -20.85 3.48 -0.70
CA ASN A 43 -20.28 3.81 0.61
C ASN A 43 -18.75 3.90 0.54
N MET A 44 -18.10 3.03 -0.23
CA MET A 44 -16.63 3.08 -0.43
C MET A 44 -16.22 4.41 -1.07
N ARG A 45 -16.93 4.84 -2.12
CA ARG A 45 -16.70 6.14 -2.76
C ARG A 45 -16.84 7.28 -1.77
N GLN A 46 -17.95 7.30 -1.01
CA GLN A 46 -18.21 8.36 -0.02
C GLN A 46 -17.16 8.39 1.10
N MET A 47 -16.69 7.23 1.55
CA MET A 47 -15.60 7.18 2.53
C MET A 47 -14.30 7.76 1.97
N CYS A 48 -13.94 7.43 0.72
CA CYS A 48 -12.75 8.00 0.07
C CYS A 48 -12.87 9.51 -0.10
N PHE A 49 -14.01 10.00 -0.55
CA PHE A 49 -14.24 11.44 -0.75
C PHE A 49 -14.22 12.20 0.60
N THR A 50 -14.95 11.69 1.58
CA THR A 50 -14.96 12.29 2.92
C THR A 50 -13.57 12.32 3.53
N ALA A 51 -12.82 11.24 3.43
CA ALA A 51 -11.45 11.19 3.93
C ALA A 51 -10.57 12.24 3.24
N PHE A 52 -10.59 12.29 1.90
CA PHE A 52 -9.78 13.23 1.15
C PHE A 52 -10.20 14.68 1.39
N ASP A 53 -11.51 14.97 1.48
CA ASP A 53 -12.05 16.30 1.81
C ASP A 53 -11.64 16.82 3.20
N HIS A 54 -11.20 15.92 4.09
CA HIS A 54 -10.64 16.24 5.40
C HIS A 54 -9.10 16.15 5.46
N GLY A 55 -8.43 16.06 4.31
CA GLY A 55 -6.96 16.02 4.23
C GLY A 55 -6.34 14.66 4.57
N ILE A 56 -7.13 13.59 4.67
CA ILE A 56 -6.60 12.23 4.78
C ILE A 56 -6.10 11.80 3.40
N THR A 57 -4.81 12.00 3.17
CA THR A 57 -4.17 11.69 1.89
C THR A 57 -3.63 10.27 1.80
N HIS A 58 -3.47 9.56 2.92
CA HIS A 58 -2.93 8.21 2.95
C HIS A 58 -4.04 7.16 2.95
N PHE A 59 -4.09 6.35 1.89
CA PHE A 59 -4.97 5.20 1.71
C PHE A 59 -4.16 3.93 1.82
N ASP A 60 -4.47 3.10 2.84
CA ASP A 60 -3.66 1.95 3.22
C ASP A 60 -4.35 0.63 2.90
N LEU A 61 -3.80 -0.08 1.91
CA LEU A 61 -4.30 -1.35 1.38
C LEU A 61 -3.36 -2.52 1.71
N ALA A 62 -3.78 -3.70 1.28
CA ALA A 62 -2.94 -4.89 1.09
C ALA A 62 -3.55 -5.75 -0.01
N ASN A 63 -2.72 -6.57 -0.66
CA ASN A 63 -3.16 -7.43 -1.75
C ASN A 63 -4.24 -8.45 -1.33
N ASN A 64 -4.27 -8.86 -0.05
CA ASN A 64 -5.22 -9.81 0.49
C ASN A 64 -6.47 -9.19 1.13
N TYR A 65 -6.63 -7.86 1.11
CA TYR A 65 -7.78 -7.19 1.72
C TYR A 65 -9.08 -7.38 0.92
N GLY A 66 -10.17 -7.45 1.69
CA GLY A 66 -11.51 -7.84 1.26
C GLY A 66 -11.78 -9.30 1.58
N PRO A 67 -13.02 -9.76 1.76
CA PRO A 67 -13.31 -11.18 1.92
C PRO A 67 -12.74 -12.01 0.77
N GLN A 68 -12.86 -11.55 -0.48
CA GLN A 68 -12.09 -12.08 -1.59
C GLN A 68 -10.76 -11.30 -1.71
N PRO A 69 -9.59 -11.98 -1.62
CA PRO A 69 -8.30 -11.33 -1.77
C PRO A 69 -8.19 -10.54 -3.08
N GLY A 70 -7.75 -9.28 -2.98
CA GLY A 70 -7.61 -8.37 -4.11
C GLY A 70 -8.80 -7.44 -4.34
N SER A 71 -9.98 -7.73 -3.80
CA SER A 71 -11.19 -6.96 -4.07
C SER A 71 -11.14 -5.52 -3.56
N ALA A 72 -10.44 -5.26 -2.46
CA ALA A 72 -10.25 -3.89 -1.97
C ALA A 72 -9.40 -3.05 -2.94
N GLU A 73 -8.33 -3.62 -3.51
CA GLU A 73 -7.51 -2.96 -4.52
C GLU A 73 -8.28 -2.73 -5.83
N GLU A 74 -9.12 -3.68 -6.26
CA GLU A 74 -9.99 -3.53 -7.44
C GLU A 74 -10.99 -2.39 -7.26
N ASN A 75 -11.63 -2.29 -6.09
CA ASN A 75 -12.58 -1.23 -5.78
C ASN A 75 -11.90 0.14 -5.71
N LEU A 76 -10.73 0.25 -5.05
CA LEU A 76 -9.96 1.50 -5.09
C LEU A 76 -9.55 1.86 -6.51
N GLY A 77 -9.07 0.90 -7.30
CA GLY A 77 -8.70 1.12 -8.69
C GLY A 77 -9.84 1.70 -9.53
N LYS A 78 -11.07 1.23 -9.29
CA LYS A 78 -12.26 1.78 -9.93
C LYS A 78 -12.52 3.23 -9.48
N ILE A 79 -12.47 3.51 -8.17
CA ILE A 79 -12.67 4.86 -7.61
C ILE A 79 -11.62 5.83 -8.16
N LEU A 80 -10.35 5.41 -8.22
CA LEU A 80 -9.26 6.21 -8.78
C LEU A 80 -9.54 6.59 -10.24
N ARG A 81 -9.86 5.63 -11.09
CA ARG A 81 -10.12 5.90 -12.51
C ARG A 81 -11.32 6.80 -12.75
N GLU A 82 -12.38 6.58 -11.99
CA GLU A 82 -13.66 7.29 -12.22
C GLU A 82 -13.68 8.69 -11.63
N GLU A 83 -13.02 8.90 -10.48
CA GLU A 83 -13.25 10.10 -9.66
C GLU A 83 -11.97 10.78 -9.14
N LEU A 84 -10.91 10.03 -8.82
CA LEU A 84 -9.73 10.55 -8.12
C LEU A 84 -8.46 10.61 -8.98
N SER A 85 -8.54 10.31 -10.26
CA SER A 85 -7.36 10.27 -11.14
C SER A 85 -6.59 11.60 -11.19
N SER A 86 -7.30 12.73 -11.15
CA SER A 86 -6.68 14.07 -11.13
C SER A 86 -5.97 14.42 -9.83
N TYR A 87 -6.19 13.64 -8.77
CA TYR A 87 -5.60 13.83 -7.44
C TYR A 87 -4.54 12.79 -7.10
N ARG A 88 -4.11 11.94 -8.07
CA ARG A 88 -3.15 10.87 -7.81
C ARG A 88 -1.87 11.38 -7.14
N ASP A 89 -1.35 12.51 -7.56
CA ASP A 89 -0.11 13.10 -7.04
C ASP A 89 -0.26 13.72 -5.64
N GLU A 90 -1.49 13.91 -5.18
CA GLU A 90 -1.79 14.37 -3.82
C GLU A 90 -2.02 13.21 -2.85
N LEU A 91 -2.23 11.98 -3.35
CA LEU A 91 -2.50 10.79 -2.57
C LEU A 91 -1.24 9.99 -2.30
N ILE A 92 -1.15 9.45 -1.09
CA ILE A 92 -0.21 8.40 -0.71
C ILE A 92 -0.98 7.08 -0.73
N ILE A 93 -0.67 6.21 -1.66
CA ILE A 93 -1.30 4.89 -1.78
C ILE A 93 -0.28 3.85 -1.34
N SER A 94 -0.60 3.09 -0.31
CA SER A 94 0.21 1.97 0.14
C SER A 94 -0.48 0.64 -0.09
N SER A 95 0.29 -0.39 -0.44
CA SER A 95 -0.16 -1.77 -0.44
C SER A 95 0.90 -2.71 0.14
N LYS A 96 0.52 -3.96 0.38
CA LYS A 96 1.33 -4.93 1.11
C LYS A 96 1.18 -6.32 0.50
N ALA A 97 2.21 -7.15 0.64
CA ALA A 97 2.14 -8.58 0.33
C ALA A 97 2.85 -9.42 1.40
N GLY A 98 2.29 -10.59 1.73
CA GLY A 98 2.86 -11.49 2.74
C GLY A 98 1.90 -12.60 3.18
N PHE A 99 0.63 -12.53 2.79
CA PHE A 99 -0.39 -13.54 3.09
C PHE A 99 -0.82 -14.29 1.83
N ASP A 100 -1.62 -15.36 2.02
CA ASP A 100 -2.05 -16.23 0.93
C ASP A 100 -2.83 -15.51 -0.16
N MET A 101 -2.38 -15.63 -1.41
CA MET A 101 -3.00 -15.01 -2.56
C MET A 101 -3.34 -15.99 -3.68
N TRP A 102 -2.56 -17.06 -3.84
CA TRP A 102 -2.80 -18.13 -4.83
C TRP A 102 -2.21 -19.45 -4.38
N PRO A 103 -2.68 -20.59 -4.91
CA PRO A 103 -2.16 -21.90 -4.56
C PRO A 103 -0.70 -22.11 -4.95
N GLY A 104 -0.03 -23.00 -4.21
CA GLY A 104 1.33 -23.46 -4.52
C GLY A 104 2.41 -22.71 -3.72
N PRO A 105 3.67 -23.05 -3.94
CA PRO A 105 4.78 -22.64 -3.06
C PRO A 105 5.16 -21.15 -3.15
N TYR A 106 4.64 -20.43 -4.14
CA TYR A 106 4.96 -19.01 -4.39
C TYR A 106 3.76 -18.08 -4.25
N GLY A 107 2.72 -18.50 -3.55
CA GLY A 107 1.50 -17.72 -3.35
C GLY A 107 1.41 -17.01 -2.00
N ASN A 108 2.49 -17.00 -1.20
CA ASN A 108 2.51 -16.54 0.19
C ASN A 108 3.92 -16.12 0.62
N TRP A 109 4.05 -15.48 1.79
CA TRP A 109 5.27 -15.16 2.52
C TRP A 109 6.14 -14.07 1.87
N GLY A 110 7.48 -14.25 1.82
CA GLY A 110 8.44 -13.19 1.56
C GLY A 110 9.46 -13.46 0.46
N SER A 111 9.29 -14.55 -0.34
CA SER A 111 10.22 -14.82 -1.43
C SER A 111 10.23 -13.66 -2.46
N ARG A 112 11.39 -13.43 -3.08
CA ARG A 112 11.53 -12.46 -4.18
C ARG A 112 10.47 -12.68 -5.26
N LYS A 113 10.25 -13.93 -5.65
CA LYS A 113 9.25 -14.29 -6.68
C LYS A 113 7.84 -13.87 -6.28
N TYR A 114 7.45 -14.11 -5.02
CA TYR A 114 6.14 -13.75 -4.52
C TYR A 114 5.95 -12.24 -4.43
N LEU A 115 6.92 -11.51 -3.87
CA LEU A 115 6.81 -10.06 -3.66
C LEU A 115 6.72 -9.29 -4.99
N LEU A 116 7.57 -9.59 -5.96
CA LEU A 116 7.53 -8.95 -7.27
C LEU A 116 6.23 -9.24 -8.02
N ALA A 117 5.80 -10.52 -8.06
CA ALA A 117 4.55 -10.90 -8.70
C ALA A 117 3.32 -10.28 -7.99
N SER A 118 3.36 -10.18 -6.65
CA SER A 118 2.29 -9.57 -5.86
C SER A 118 2.12 -8.10 -6.17
N LEU A 119 3.22 -7.34 -6.21
CA LEU A 119 3.16 -5.91 -6.56
C LEU A 119 2.64 -5.71 -7.99
N ASP A 120 3.11 -6.48 -8.96
CA ASP A 120 2.64 -6.38 -10.33
C ASP A 120 1.12 -6.60 -10.43
N ARG A 121 0.61 -7.60 -9.73
CA ARG A 121 -0.84 -7.85 -9.67
C ARG A 121 -1.61 -6.76 -8.93
N SER A 122 -1.05 -6.20 -7.85
CA SER A 122 -1.63 -5.07 -7.12
C SER A 122 -1.76 -3.84 -8.01
N LEU A 123 -0.70 -3.49 -8.74
CA LEU A 123 -0.70 -2.38 -9.70
C LEU A 123 -1.75 -2.58 -10.80
N GLN A 124 -1.87 -3.81 -11.34
CA GLN A 124 -2.89 -4.15 -12.33
C GLN A 124 -4.32 -3.97 -11.78
N ARG A 125 -4.61 -4.46 -10.56
CA ARG A 125 -5.93 -4.30 -9.92
C ARG A 125 -6.28 -2.84 -9.70
N MET A 126 -5.33 -2.06 -9.22
CA MET A 126 -5.54 -0.62 -8.96
C MET A 126 -5.49 0.25 -10.22
N GLY A 127 -4.93 -0.26 -11.32
CA GLY A 127 -4.72 0.53 -12.54
C GLY A 127 -3.67 1.63 -12.35
N LEU A 128 -2.61 1.34 -11.60
CA LEU A 128 -1.53 2.27 -11.27
C LEU A 128 -0.21 1.79 -11.87
N ASP A 129 0.67 2.74 -12.15
CA ASP A 129 2.06 2.46 -12.58
C ASP A 129 2.97 2.23 -11.35
N TYR A 130 2.64 2.83 -10.21
CA TYR A 130 3.38 2.70 -8.96
C TYR A 130 2.47 2.89 -7.75
N VAL A 131 2.91 2.37 -6.59
CA VAL A 131 2.41 2.74 -5.26
C VAL A 131 3.42 3.64 -4.56
N ASP A 132 2.97 4.46 -3.62
CA ASP A 132 3.88 5.32 -2.87
C ASP A 132 4.68 4.51 -1.85
N ILE A 133 4.03 3.57 -1.15
CA ILE A 133 4.70 2.68 -0.20
C ILE A 133 4.29 1.23 -0.47
N PHE A 134 5.27 0.34 -0.58
CA PHE A 134 5.02 -1.11 -0.62
C PHE A 134 5.59 -1.78 0.61
N TYR A 135 4.74 -2.53 1.35
CA TYR A 135 5.15 -3.22 2.57
C TYR A 135 5.34 -4.72 2.34
N HIS A 136 6.40 -5.29 2.94
CA HIS A 136 6.36 -6.71 3.29
C HIS A 136 5.46 -6.88 4.51
N HIS A 137 4.33 -7.58 4.34
CA HIS A 137 3.21 -7.56 5.28
C HIS A 137 3.47 -8.31 6.58
N ARG A 138 4.35 -9.31 6.55
CA ARG A 138 4.81 -10.06 7.72
C ARG A 138 6.16 -10.71 7.45
N MET A 139 6.98 -10.86 8.49
CA MET A 139 8.26 -11.56 8.42
C MET A 139 8.06 -13.01 7.97
N ASP A 140 8.88 -13.46 7.02
CA ASP A 140 8.92 -14.84 6.55
C ASP A 140 10.03 -15.58 7.34
N PRO A 141 9.69 -16.63 8.11
CA PRO A 141 10.68 -17.33 8.92
C PRO A 141 11.63 -18.23 8.10
N ASP A 142 11.24 -18.59 6.89
CA ASP A 142 11.94 -19.60 6.08
C ASP A 142 12.73 -19.00 4.89
N THR A 143 12.41 -17.78 4.48
CA THR A 143 13.14 -17.05 3.44
C THR A 143 14.27 -16.22 4.08
N PRO A 144 15.52 -16.29 3.56
CA PRO A 144 16.60 -15.42 4.02
C PRO A 144 16.19 -13.95 3.96
N LEU A 145 16.46 -13.21 5.05
CA LEU A 145 16.07 -11.81 5.17
C LEU A 145 16.67 -10.96 4.04
N GLU A 146 17.88 -11.28 3.62
CA GLU A 146 18.60 -10.65 2.51
C GLU A 146 17.87 -10.81 1.17
N GLU A 147 17.21 -11.95 0.92
CA GLU A 147 16.40 -12.15 -0.29
C GLU A 147 15.17 -11.25 -0.27
N THR A 148 14.47 -11.20 0.85
CA THR A 148 13.28 -10.35 1.01
C THR A 148 13.63 -8.87 0.88
N MET A 149 14.69 -8.41 1.57
CA MET A 149 15.15 -7.01 1.47
C MET A 149 15.65 -6.66 0.07
N GLY A 150 16.42 -7.55 -0.56
CA GLY A 150 16.84 -7.36 -1.95
C GLY A 150 15.67 -7.35 -2.96
N ALA A 151 14.54 -7.98 -2.63
CA ALA A 151 13.33 -7.85 -3.44
C ALA A 151 12.69 -6.47 -3.28
N LEU A 152 12.64 -5.94 -2.04
CA LEU A 152 12.13 -4.60 -1.77
C LEU A 152 13.00 -3.51 -2.41
N ASP A 153 14.33 -3.61 -2.33
CA ASP A 153 15.25 -2.71 -3.03
C ASP A 153 15.00 -2.73 -4.55
N GLN A 154 14.89 -3.92 -5.15
CA GLN A 154 14.57 -4.05 -6.58
C GLN A 154 13.26 -3.39 -6.95
N ILE A 155 12.24 -3.47 -6.10
CA ILE A 155 10.94 -2.82 -6.30
C ILE A 155 11.10 -1.30 -6.39
N VAL A 156 11.84 -0.69 -5.46
CA VAL A 156 12.12 0.76 -5.48
C VAL A 156 12.92 1.14 -6.72
N ARG A 157 14.02 0.44 -7.02
CA ARG A 157 14.85 0.72 -8.20
C ARG A 157 14.10 0.58 -9.53
N SER A 158 13.07 -0.28 -9.56
CA SER A 158 12.22 -0.42 -10.75
C SER A 158 11.18 0.70 -10.92
N GLY A 159 11.03 1.58 -9.92
CA GLY A 159 10.05 2.67 -9.91
C GLY A 159 8.60 2.22 -9.63
N LYS A 160 8.38 0.95 -9.24
CA LYS A 160 7.04 0.41 -8.94
C LYS A 160 6.56 0.74 -7.52
N ALA A 161 7.46 1.14 -6.64
CA ALA A 161 7.16 1.79 -5.37
C ALA A 161 8.18 2.90 -5.10
N LEU A 162 7.75 4.00 -4.47
CA LEU A 162 8.67 5.09 -4.11
C LEU A 162 9.40 4.80 -2.81
N TYR A 163 8.73 4.14 -1.88
CA TYR A 163 9.24 3.73 -0.59
C TYR A 163 8.86 2.29 -0.30
N VAL A 164 9.60 1.66 0.61
CA VAL A 164 9.25 0.34 1.14
C VAL A 164 9.09 0.40 2.65
N GLY A 165 8.34 -0.56 3.19
CA GLY A 165 8.08 -0.67 4.61
C GLY A 165 8.02 -2.12 5.08
N LEU A 166 8.07 -2.30 6.39
CA LEU A 166 7.98 -3.58 7.06
C LEU A 166 6.80 -3.58 8.04
N SER A 167 6.03 -4.65 8.03
CA SER A 167 4.87 -4.85 8.90
C SER A 167 5.00 -6.18 9.63
N ASN A 168 4.55 -6.24 10.88
CA ASN A 168 4.60 -7.47 11.68
C ASN A 168 6.01 -8.08 11.80
N TYR A 169 7.00 -7.24 11.97
CA TYR A 169 8.37 -7.60 12.32
C TYR A 169 8.60 -7.31 13.80
N ASP A 170 9.31 -8.20 14.49
CA ASP A 170 9.83 -7.87 15.82
C ASP A 170 10.97 -6.84 15.71
N GLY A 171 11.27 -6.17 16.83
CA GLY A 171 12.21 -5.06 16.82
C GLY A 171 13.66 -5.46 16.47
N GLU A 172 14.08 -6.68 16.76
CA GLU A 172 15.41 -7.18 16.41
C GLU A 172 15.51 -7.47 14.92
N THR A 173 14.55 -8.20 14.38
CA THR A 173 14.49 -8.52 12.94
C THR A 173 14.31 -7.25 12.11
N MET A 174 13.52 -6.27 12.58
CA MET A 174 13.38 -4.98 11.92
C MET A 174 14.71 -4.23 11.82
N LYS A 175 15.50 -4.19 12.89
CA LYS A 175 16.82 -3.53 12.86
C LYS A 175 17.77 -4.20 11.87
N ARG A 176 17.77 -5.54 11.82
CA ARG A 176 18.58 -6.29 10.85
C ARG A 176 18.14 -6.01 9.41
N ALA A 177 16.83 -6.00 9.16
CA ALA A 177 16.27 -5.70 7.85
C ALA A 177 16.62 -4.28 7.39
N ALA A 178 16.53 -3.28 8.28
CA ALA A 178 16.93 -1.91 7.99
C ALA A 178 18.41 -1.81 7.63
N ALA A 179 19.30 -2.46 8.39
CA ALA A 179 20.73 -2.47 8.09
C ALA A 179 21.03 -3.09 6.71
N ILE A 180 20.32 -4.18 6.34
CA ILE A 180 20.47 -4.78 4.99
C ILE A 180 20.04 -3.77 3.90
N LEU A 181 18.91 -3.06 4.10
CA LEU A 181 18.42 -2.08 3.14
C LEU A 181 19.35 -0.85 3.02
N GLU A 182 20.04 -0.46 4.11
CA GLU A 182 21.02 0.63 4.09
C GLU A 182 22.29 0.24 3.32
N ASP A 183 22.62 -1.05 3.26
CA ASP A 183 23.81 -1.58 2.58
C ASP A 183 23.57 -1.86 1.07
N LEU A 184 22.31 -1.80 0.57
CA LEU A 184 21.92 -2.06 -0.82
C LEU A 184 21.83 -0.79 -1.65
#